data_0e7367c28857e57b2076843a239c98eb
#
_entry.id   0e7367c28857e57b2076843a239c98eb
#
_cell.length_a   1.000
_cell.length_b   1.000
_cell.length_c   1.000
_cell.angle_alpha   90.00
_cell.angle_beta   90.00
_cell.angle_gamma   90.00
#
_symmetry.space_group_name_H-M   'P 1'
#
loop_
_entity.id
_entity.type
_entity.pdbx_description
1 polymer ?
#
loop_
_entity_poly.entity_id
_entity_poly.type
_entity_poly.pdbx_seq_one_letter_code
_entity_poly.pdbx_strand_id
1 'polypeptide(L)'
;MSRGLRSPFVALGLAVALAVTAGCVGEAPSGGAASGDTIKVGVLHSLSGTMAISEVTVRDAELLAIEEINAAGGVLGKKLEPVVEDGASDWPTFAEKAQKLISQDRVATVFGGWTSASRKAMLPVFERNRALLWYPVQYEGLESSPYIFYTGATTNQQIVPGLDYLREQGKKKVFLVGSDYVFPRTANKIIKAYAAANGMEIVGEEYTPLGHTEYSTVVNKLGQARPDAVFNTLNGDSNVAFFKALRGAGITADAMPTVSVSVAEEEVAGIGPDNIAGHLVAWNYYQTTPGAANQTFVAAFKARYGANKVTSDPMEAGYNAVKLWAAAVAKAGTTETEAVKAAAKGIALDLPEGTVTIDGENQHVFKTARIGLVQPDGQIREVWNSGQPIKPDPYLKGYSWATGLS
;
A
#
# COMPACT_ATOMS: atom_id res chain seq x y z
N MET A 1 21.79 55.72 -64.77
CA MET A 1 21.70 57.24 -64.65
C MET A 1 21.85 57.55 -63.20
N SER A 2 22.95 58.01 -62.94
CA SER A 2 23.52 59.25 -62.34
C SER A 2 23.34 59.23 -60.79
N ARG A 3 24.50 59.11 -60.15
CA ARG A 3 25.41 60.15 -59.61
C ARG A 3 24.76 60.86 -58.41
N GLY A 4 25.33 61.06 -57.30
CA GLY A 4 26.71 61.17 -56.84
C GLY A 4 26.65 61.85 -55.48
N LEU A 5 27.58 61.70 -54.80
CA LEU A 5 28.82 62.39 -54.35
C LEU A 5 28.72 63.03 -52.96
N ARG A 6 29.58 62.55 -52.11
CA ARG A 6 30.64 63.23 -51.30
C ARG A 6 30.29 63.94 -50.00
N SER A 7 30.95 63.38 -49.02
CA SER A 7 31.66 63.92 -47.83
C SER A 7 32.12 65.41 -47.92
N PRO A 8 32.81 66.02 -46.91
CA PRO A 8 33.12 65.70 -45.49
C PRO A 8 33.09 66.99 -44.60
N PHE A 9 33.53 66.90 -43.34
CA PHE A 9 34.37 67.74 -42.50
C PHE A 9 34.00 67.65 -41.03
N VAL A 10 34.80 67.05 -40.16
CA VAL A 10 35.92 67.56 -39.34
C VAL A 10 35.57 68.76 -38.46
N ALA A 11 35.59 68.61 -37.19
CA ALA A 11 36.52 69.16 -36.21
C ALA A 11 35.93 69.17 -34.76
N LEU A 12 36.73 68.68 -33.89
CA LEU A 12 37.37 69.28 -32.71
C LEU A 12 36.49 69.55 -31.46
N GLY A 13 36.65 68.75 -30.49
CA GLY A 13 37.23 69.01 -29.17
C GLY A 13 36.46 69.88 -28.19
N LEU A 14 36.04 69.20 -27.07
CA LEU A 14 36.37 69.73 -25.75
C LEU A 14 36.17 68.64 -24.68
N ALA A 15 37.25 68.37 -23.96
CA ALA A 15 37.18 67.47 -22.77
C ALA A 15 36.56 68.24 -21.59
N VAL A 16 35.58 67.64 -20.93
CA VAL A 16 35.21 68.01 -19.54
C VAL A 16 35.13 66.75 -18.77
N ALA A 17 36.06 66.60 -17.84
CA ALA A 17 36.06 65.59 -16.81
C ALA A 17 34.94 65.90 -15.79
N LEU A 18 34.04 64.96 -15.51
CA LEU A 18 33.21 65.00 -14.31
C LEU A 18 33.09 63.62 -13.71
N ALA A 19 33.24 63.66 -12.42
CA ALA A 19 33.42 62.65 -11.43
C ALA A 19 32.52 61.39 -11.54
N VAL A 20 33.17 60.24 -11.33
CA VAL A 20 32.59 58.92 -11.08
C VAL A 20 31.87 58.97 -9.74
N THR A 21 30.54 58.80 -9.73
CA THR A 21 29.81 58.26 -8.58
C THR A 21 29.51 56.82 -8.91
N ALA A 22 30.19 55.89 -8.22
CA ALA A 22 29.92 54.48 -8.23
C ALA A 22 28.55 54.25 -7.57
N GLY A 23 27.52 54.12 -8.40
CA GLY A 23 26.24 53.54 -7.99
C GLY A 23 26.39 52.02 -7.98
N CYS A 24 26.43 51.41 -6.82
CA CYS A 24 26.22 49.97 -6.69
C CYS A 24 24.83 49.65 -7.20
N VAL A 25 24.73 49.16 -8.42
CA VAL A 25 23.58 48.42 -8.89
C VAL A 25 23.70 47.05 -8.22
N GLY A 26 22.93 46.84 -7.17
CA GLY A 26 22.78 45.51 -6.60
C GLY A 26 22.20 44.60 -7.67
N GLU A 27 23.02 43.70 -8.17
CA GLU A 27 22.54 42.50 -8.84
C GLU A 27 21.55 41.82 -7.91
N ALA A 28 20.26 41.79 -8.29
CA ALA A 28 19.31 40.85 -7.71
C ALA A 28 19.93 39.47 -7.83
N PRO A 29 19.97 38.68 -6.76
CA PRO A 29 20.45 37.32 -6.89
C PRO A 29 19.53 36.63 -7.89
N SER A 30 20.04 36.35 -9.08
CA SER A 30 19.48 35.33 -9.95
C SER A 30 19.40 34.09 -9.09
N GLY A 31 18.16 33.71 -8.72
CA GLY A 31 17.88 32.46 -8.04
C GLY A 31 18.34 31.30 -8.93
N GLY A 32 19.64 31.02 -8.88
CA GLY A 32 20.18 29.75 -9.27
C GLY A 32 19.43 28.73 -8.36
N ALA A 33 18.62 27.89 -8.98
CA ALA A 33 18.14 26.69 -8.32
C ALA A 33 19.39 26.00 -7.76
N ALA A 34 19.59 26.13 -6.45
CA ALA A 34 20.60 25.34 -5.77
C ALA A 34 20.29 23.90 -6.18
N SER A 35 21.29 23.19 -6.68
CA SER A 35 21.28 21.73 -6.80
C SER A 35 21.17 21.21 -5.39
N GLY A 36 19.93 21.25 -4.86
CA GLY A 36 19.62 20.81 -3.51
C GLY A 36 19.81 19.30 -3.47
N ASP A 37 20.62 18.85 -2.51
CA ASP A 37 20.68 17.44 -2.17
C ASP A 37 19.28 16.87 -2.10
N THR A 38 19.04 15.80 -2.86
CA THR A 38 17.80 15.02 -2.78
C THR A 38 17.90 14.03 -1.61
N ILE A 39 16.74 13.57 -1.12
CA ILE A 39 16.66 12.41 -0.23
C ILE A 39 16.17 11.24 -1.07
N LYS A 40 17.04 10.25 -1.31
CA LYS A 40 16.66 9.02 -2.00
C LYS A 40 15.78 8.17 -1.11
N VAL A 41 14.70 7.63 -1.68
CA VAL A 41 13.79 6.68 -1.04
C VAL A 41 13.55 5.49 -1.95
N GLY A 42 13.60 4.28 -1.42
CA GLY A 42 13.36 3.06 -2.17
C GLY A 42 11.85 2.78 -2.32
N VAL A 43 11.46 2.29 -3.49
CA VAL A 43 10.11 1.79 -3.78
C VAL A 43 10.28 0.39 -4.38
N LEU A 44 9.89 -0.63 -3.63
CA LEU A 44 10.16 -2.03 -3.96
C LEU A 44 8.87 -2.84 -4.02
N HIS A 45 8.43 -3.15 -5.23
CA HIS A 45 7.21 -3.90 -5.51
C HIS A 45 7.41 -4.90 -6.64
N SER A 46 6.54 -5.91 -6.76
CA SER A 46 6.47 -6.75 -7.96
C SER A 46 5.84 -5.96 -9.11
N LEU A 47 6.67 -5.56 -10.06
CA LEU A 47 6.22 -4.89 -11.29
C LEU A 47 6.00 -5.89 -12.43
N SER A 48 6.38 -7.14 -12.19
CA SER A 48 6.21 -8.29 -13.08
C SER A 48 5.80 -9.55 -12.28
N GLY A 49 5.33 -10.59 -12.99
CA GLY A 49 4.85 -11.83 -12.39
C GLY A 49 3.44 -11.74 -11.80
N THR A 50 3.01 -12.78 -11.07
CA THR A 50 1.63 -12.98 -10.61
C THR A 50 1.11 -11.90 -9.65
N MET A 51 2.02 -11.21 -8.92
CA MET A 51 1.64 -10.14 -7.99
C MET A 51 1.57 -8.75 -8.64
N ALA A 52 1.94 -8.61 -9.91
CA ALA A 52 1.92 -7.32 -10.60
C ALA A 52 0.51 -6.71 -10.68
N ILE A 53 -0.55 -7.54 -10.75
CA ILE A 53 -1.95 -7.08 -10.73
C ILE A 53 -2.25 -6.24 -9.49
N SER A 54 -1.65 -6.58 -8.35
CA SER A 54 -1.85 -5.92 -7.06
C SER A 54 -0.81 -4.82 -6.80
N GLU A 55 0.46 -5.05 -7.13
CA GLU A 55 1.58 -4.24 -6.62
C GLU A 55 1.94 -3.03 -7.50
N VAL A 56 1.65 -3.07 -8.81
CA VAL A 56 1.97 -1.94 -9.72
C VAL A 56 1.26 -0.66 -9.29
N THR A 57 0.00 -0.78 -8.86
CA THR A 57 -0.81 0.37 -8.44
C THR A 57 -0.44 0.88 -7.05
N VAL A 58 0.08 0.03 -6.16
CA VAL A 58 0.64 0.46 -4.87
C VAL A 58 1.88 1.33 -5.09
N ARG A 59 2.82 0.87 -5.96
CA ARG A 59 3.96 1.70 -6.39
C ARG A 59 3.48 3.06 -6.92
N ASP A 60 2.45 3.09 -7.76
CA ASP A 60 1.92 4.33 -8.33
C ASP A 60 1.37 5.27 -7.25
N ALA A 61 0.71 4.74 -6.23
CA ALA A 61 0.20 5.53 -5.11
C ALA A 61 1.32 6.08 -4.22
N GLU A 62 2.38 5.32 -3.99
CA GLU A 62 3.59 5.78 -3.28
C GLU A 62 4.29 6.89 -4.07
N LEU A 63 4.42 6.75 -5.40
CA LEU A 63 5.00 7.78 -6.26
C LEU A 63 4.14 9.05 -6.27
N LEU A 64 2.81 8.94 -6.26
CA LEU A 64 1.92 10.10 -6.13
C LEU A 64 2.17 10.84 -4.82
N ALA A 65 2.28 10.12 -3.70
CA ALA A 65 2.59 10.73 -2.40
C ALA A 65 3.93 11.48 -2.41
N ILE A 66 4.96 10.89 -3.04
CA ILE A 66 6.28 11.52 -3.22
C ILE A 66 6.16 12.78 -4.09
N GLU A 67 5.42 12.74 -5.20
CA GLU A 67 5.18 13.89 -6.07
C GLU A 67 4.49 15.04 -5.31
N GLU A 68 3.47 14.74 -4.51
CA GLU A 68 2.76 15.74 -3.70
C GLU A 68 3.66 16.37 -2.62
N ILE A 69 4.44 15.55 -1.91
CA ILE A 69 5.41 16.04 -0.93
C ILE A 69 6.42 16.96 -1.62
N ASN A 70 6.90 16.57 -2.79
CA ASN A 70 7.83 17.35 -3.59
C ASN A 70 7.22 18.68 -4.07
N ALA A 71 5.96 18.68 -4.49
CA ALA A 71 5.23 19.89 -4.85
C ALA A 71 5.08 20.85 -3.66
N ALA A 72 4.90 20.32 -2.45
CA ALA A 72 4.80 21.09 -1.21
C ALA A 72 6.15 21.59 -0.66
N GLY A 73 7.28 21.34 -1.35
CA GLY A 73 8.61 21.81 -0.92
C GLY A 73 9.57 20.70 -0.48
N GLY A 74 9.12 19.46 -0.45
CA GLY A 74 9.91 18.31 -0.03
C GLY A 74 9.92 18.10 1.50
N VAL A 75 10.90 17.38 1.99
CA VAL A 75 11.11 17.11 3.42
C VAL A 75 12.46 17.69 3.84
N LEU A 76 12.52 18.43 4.95
CA LEU A 76 13.72 19.16 5.40
C LEU A 76 14.30 20.08 4.32
N GLY A 77 13.44 20.66 3.46
CA GLY A 77 13.85 21.51 2.34
C GLY A 77 14.46 20.76 1.15
N LYS A 78 14.44 19.42 1.15
CA LYS A 78 14.98 18.57 0.08
C LYS A 78 13.86 17.82 -0.64
N LYS A 79 14.00 17.62 -1.96
CA LYS A 79 13.09 16.79 -2.73
C LYS A 79 13.35 15.30 -2.46
N LEU A 80 12.30 14.51 -2.49
CA LEU A 80 12.39 13.05 -2.46
C LEU A 80 12.70 12.55 -3.87
N GLU A 81 13.66 11.65 -3.99
CA GLU A 81 14.05 10.98 -5.23
C GLU A 81 13.72 9.48 -5.11
N PRO A 82 12.67 8.99 -5.77
CA PRO A 82 12.33 7.58 -5.71
C PRO A 82 13.32 6.73 -6.52
N VAL A 83 13.81 5.64 -5.92
CA VAL A 83 14.57 4.58 -6.57
C VAL A 83 13.66 3.36 -6.60
N VAL A 84 13.15 3.04 -7.81
CA VAL A 84 12.17 1.97 -8.00
C VAL A 84 12.88 0.69 -8.39
N GLU A 85 12.54 -0.42 -7.72
CA GLU A 85 13.03 -1.77 -8.00
C GLU A 85 11.88 -2.76 -8.18
N ASP A 86 12.07 -3.71 -9.11
CA ASP A 86 11.14 -4.79 -9.36
C ASP A 86 11.54 -6.04 -8.55
N GLY A 87 10.64 -6.48 -7.67
CA GLY A 87 10.76 -7.72 -6.90
C GLY A 87 10.34 -8.96 -7.69
N ALA A 88 9.77 -8.79 -8.90
CA ALA A 88 9.45 -9.81 -9.89
C ALA A 88 8.59 -10.98 -9.35
N SER A 89 7.77 -10.75 -8.31
CA SER A 89 6.99 -11.80 -7.61
C SER A 89 7.87 -12.94 -7.05
N ASP A 90 9.16 -12.69 -6.85
CA ASP A 90 10.16 -13.66 -6.39
C ASP A 90 10.78 -13.22 -5.05
N TRP A 91 10.61 -14.01 -4.02
CA TRP A 91 10.98 -13.63 -2.66
C TRP A 91 12.48 -13.40 -2.43
N PRO A 92 13.40 -14.24 -2.97
CA PRO A 92 14.84 -13.97 -2.95
C PRO A 92 15.19 -12.63 -3.64
N THR A 93 14.57 -12.33 -4.78
CA THR A 93 14.77 -11.07 -5.51
C THR A 93 14.40 -9.86 -4.66
N PHE A 94 13.33 -9.92 -3.87
CA PHE A 94 13.00 -8.85 -2.93
C PHE A 94 14.14 -8.59 -1.92
N ALA A 95 14.74 -9.62 -1.35
CA ALA A 95 15.86 -9.48 -0.43
C ALA A 95 17.10 -8.89 -1.10
N GLU A 96 17.41 -9.32 -2.32
CA GLU A 96 18.51 -8.78 -3.12
C GLU A 96 18.29 -7.28 -3.44
N LYS A 97 17.09 -6.91 -3.91
CA LYS A 97 16.74 -5.53 -4.23
C LYS A 97 16.72 -4.63 -2.99
N ALA A 98 16.22 -5.12 -1.87
CA ALA A 98 16.30 -4.41 -0.59
C ALA A 98 17.76 -4.14 -0.20
N GLN A 99 18.65 -5.15 -0.30
CA GLN A 99 20.06 -4.97 -0.01
C GLN A 99 20.71 -3.95 -0.96
N LYS A 100 20.37 -3.97 -2.26
CA LYS A 100 20.86 -3.00 -3.26
C LYS A 100 20.42 -1.57 -2.90
N LEU A 101 19.13 -1.36 -2.64
CA LEU A 101 18.57 -0.05 -2.27
C LEU A 101 19.29 0.54 -1.05
N ILE A 102 19.54 -0.28 -0.03
CA ILE A 102 20.18 0.16 1.21
C ILE A 102 21.69 0.42 1.01
N SER A 103 22.42 -0.52 0.43
CA SER A 103 23.89 -0.49 0.44
C SER A 103 24.52 0.25 -0.75
N GLN A 104 23.88 0.18 -1.92
CA GLN A 104 24.41 0.78 -3.16
C GLN A 104 23.74 2.13 -3.46
N ASP A 105 22.40 2.16 -3.45
CA ASP A 105 21.63 3.37 -3.74
C ASP A 105 21.56 4.31 -2.54
N ARG A 106 21.79 3.81 -1.32
CA ARG A 106 21.83 4.55 -0.06
C ARG A 106 20.55 5.32 0.21
N VAL A 107 19.42 4.64 0.01
CA VAL A 107 18.09 5.23 0.30
C VAL A 107 17.91 5.44 1.80
N ALA A 108 17.19 6.50 2.17
CA ALA A 108 16.90 6.82 3.57
C ALA A 108 15.87 5.86 4.18
N THR A 109 15.02 5.27 3.37
CA THR A 109 14.01 4.28 3.76
C THR A 109 13.52 3.53 2.53
N VAL A 110 12.78 2.43 2.73
CA VAL A 110 12.14 1.67 1.64
C VAL A 110 10.64 1.54 1.93
N PHE A 111 9.83 1.76 0.91
CA PHE A 111 8.39 1.48 0.89
C PHE A 111 8.16 0.25 0.02
N GLY A 112 7.26 -0.65 0.42
CA GLY A 112 6.86 -1.75 -0.44
C GLY A 112 6.82 -3.13 0.19
N GLY A 113 6.83 -4.12 -0.69
CA GLY A 113 6.54 -5.51 -0.40
C GLY A 113 5.05 -5.78 -0.36
N TRP A 114 4.67 -7.01 -0.68
CA TRP A 114 3.28 -7.48 -0.58
C TRP A 114 3.20 -8.80 0.17
N THR A 115 3.75 -9.86 -0.38
CA THR A 115 3.63 -11.18 0.24
C THR A 115 4.38 -11.23 1.57
N SER A 116 3.82 -11.90 2.57
CA SER A 116 4.52 -12.12 3.83
C SER A 116 5.83 -12.91 3.63
N ALA A 117 5.92 -13.70 2.58
CA ALA A 117 7.16 -14.38 2.23
C ALA A 117 8.24 -13.40 1.75
N SER A 118 7.91 -12.41 0.92
CA SER A 118 8.87 -11.35 0.52
C SER A 118 9.27 -10.49 1.72
N ARG A 119 8.32 -10.11 2.60
CA ARG A 119 8.65 -9.40 3.84
C ARG A 119 9.62 -10.20 4.71
N LYS A 120 9.35 -11.50 4.93
CA LYS A 120 10.23 -12.37 5.73
C LYS A 120 11.61 -12.55 5.09
N ALA A 121 11.72 -12.57 3.76
CA ALA A 121 13.00 -12.60 3.06
C ALA A 121 13.77 -11.27 3.24
N MET A 122 13.06 -10.13 3.22
CA MET A 122 13.66 -8.80 3.44
C MET A 122 14.00 -8.51 4.91
N LEU A 123 13.25 -9.04 5.87
CA LEU A 123 13.38 -8.74 7.30
C LEU A 123 14.84 -8.78 7.80
N PRO A 124 15.64 -9.86 7.60
CA PRO A 124 17.02 -9.89 8.06
C PRO A 124 17.91 -8.86 7.36
N VAL A 125 17.56 -8.41 6.16
CA VAL A 125 18.29 -7.34 5.45
C VAL A 125 18.09 -6.02 6.17
N PHE A 126 16.85 -5.65 6.51
CA PHE A 126 16.54 -4.40 7.23
C PHE A 126 17.13 -4.40 8.64
N GLU A 127 17.02 -5.50 9.37
CA GLU A 127 17.55 -5.60 10.74
C GLU A 127 19.07 -5.47 10.78
N ARG A 128 19.81 -6.19 9.92
CA ARG A 128 21.29 -6.13 9.86
C ARG A 128 21.80 -4.74 9.47
N ASN A 129 21.10 -4.07 8.57
CA ASN A 129 21.50 -2.74 8.09
C ASN A 129 20.90 -1.60 8.94
N ARG A 130 20.04 -1.91 9.93
CA ARG A 130 19.31 -0.93 10.74
C ARG A 130 18.56 0.08 9.86
N ALA A 131 17.98 -0.39 8.77
CA ALA A 131 17.23 0.40 7.81
C ALA A 131 15.72 0.22 7.99
N LEU A 132 14.90 1.17 7.53
CA LEU A 132 13.44 1.10 7.70
C LEU A 132 12.75 0.60 6.44
N LEU A 133 11.85 -0.37 6.63
CA LEU A 133 10.83 -0.78 5.69
C LEU A 133 9.47 -0.25 6.15
N TRP A 134 8.73 0.37 5.25
CA TRP A 134 7.31 0.70 5.41
C TRP A 134 6.50 -0.26 4.56
N TYR A 135 5.87 -1.23 5.23
CA TYR A 135 5.17 -2.35 4.61
C TYR A 135 3.67 -2.06 4.55
N PRO A 136 3.08 -1.87 3.33
CA PRO A 136 1.75 -1.29 3.18
C PRO A 136 0.60 -2.32 3.14
N VAL A 137 0.87 -3.61 3.33
CA VAL A 137 -0.11 -4.65 3.07
C VAL A 137 -0.53 -5.36 4.36
N GLN A 138 -1.78 -5.84 4.38
CA GLN A 138 -2.26 -6.71 5.44
C GLN A 138 -1.37 -7.95 5.60
N TYR A 139 -1.30 -8.48 6.81
CA TYR A 139 -0.51 -9.68 7.06
C TYR A 139 -1.08 -10.51 8.23
N GLU A 140 -0.55 -11.72 8.39
CA GLU A 140 -1.01 -12.72 9.36
C GLU A 140 -0.75 -12.38 10.83
N GLY A 141 -0.04 -11.30 11.12
CA GLY A 141 0.43 -11.04 12.48
C GLY A 141 1.53 -12.00 12.91
N LEU A 142 1.64 -12.24 14.22
CA LEU A 142 2.61 -13.14 14.88
C LEU A 142 4.08 -12.75 14.58
N GLU A 143 4.31 -11.51 14.19
CA GLU A 143 5.59 -10.92 13.88
C GLU A 143 5.56 -9.42 14.15
N SER A 144 6.66 -8.88 14.64
CA SER A 144 6.95 -7.46 14.64
C SER A 144 8.46 -7.25 14.61
N SER A 145 8.92 -6.21 13.93
CA SER A 145 10.34 -5.84 13.89
C SER A 145 10.48 -4.36 14.21
N PRO A 146 11.51 -3.96 14.98
CA PRO A 146 11.78 -2.55 15.22
C PRO A 146 12.24 -1.78 13.97
N TYR A 147 12.39 -2.46 12.83
CA TYR A 147 12.81 -1.88 11.56
C TYR A 147 11.73 -1.97 10.47
N ILE A 148 10.53 -2.44 10.84
CA ILE A 148 9.38 -2.45 9.91
C ILE A 148 8.23 -1.65 10.51
N PHE A 149 7.72 -0.68 9.77
CA PHE A 149 6.44 -0.04 10.00
C PHE A 149 5.37 -0.76 9.17
N TYR A 150 4.31 -1.20 9.83
CA TYR A 150 3.22 -1.96 9.21
C TYR A 150 2.03 -1.02 9.02
N THR A 151 1.85 -0.50 7.81
CA THR A 151 0.73 0.41 7.49
C THR A 151 -0.50 -0.31 6.96
N GLY A 152 -0.36 -1.60 6.60
CA GLY A 152 -1.49 -2.49 6.36
C GLY A 152 -2.06 -3.10 7.65
N ALA A 153 -3.19 -3.79 7.54
CA ALA A 153 -3.88 -4.41 8.66
C ALA A 153 -3.13 -5.61 9.25
N THR A 154 -3.22 -5.79 10.56
CA THR A 154 -2.98 -7.09 11.20
C THR A 154 -4.29 -7.85 11.39
N THR A 155 -4.22 -9.11 11.81
CA THR A 155 -5.38 -10.03 11.81
C THR A 155 -6.57 -9.56 12.61
N ASN A 156 -6.38 -8.87 13.72
CA ASN A 156 -7.49 -8.32 14.52
C ASN A 156 -8.17 -7.10 13.84
N GLN A 157 -7.60 -6.58 12.77
CA GLN A 157 -8.14 -5.44 12.02
C GLN A 157 -8.75 -5.85 10.67
N GLN A 158 -8.67 -7.13 10.28
CA GLN A 158 -9.20 -7.63 9.01
C GLN A 158 -9.84 -9.02 9.13
N ILE A 159 -9.06 -10.05 9.45
CA ILE A 159 -9.52 -11.45 9.47
C ILE A 159 -10.59 -11.66 10.55
N VAL A 160 -10.33 -11.19 11.78
CA VAL A 160 -11.27 -11.32 12.89
C VAL A 160 -12.59 -10.60 12.59
N PRO A 161 -12.59 -9.32 12.16
CA PRO A 161 -13.82 -8.65 11.74
C PRO A 161 -14.58 -9.36 10.61
N GLY A 162 -13.84 -9.92 9.62
CA GLY A 162 -14.46 -10.72 8.55
C GLY A 162 -15.17 -11.97 9.06
N LEU A 163 -14.59 -12.65 10.04
CA LEU A 163 -15.20 -13.82 10.69
C LEU A 163 -16.39 -13.44 11.59
N ASP A 164 -16.25 -12.35 12.36
CA ASP A 164 -17.34 -11.82 13.19
C ASP A 164 -18.55 -11.47 12.31
N TYR A 165 -18.32 -10.80 11.18
CA TYR A 165 -19.37 -10.47 10.22
C TYR A 165 -20.06 -11.74 9.69
N LEU A 166 -19.30 -12.76 9.23
CA LEU A 166 -19.89 -14.03 8.78
C LEU A 166 -20.73 -14.69 9.86
N ARG A 167 -20.22 -14.74 11.08
CA ARG A 167 -20.92 -15.32 12.21
C ARG A 167 -22.23 -14.60 12.53
N GLU A 168 -22.22 -13.26 12.51
CA GLU A 168 -23.42 -12.43 12.71
C GLU A 168 -24.44 -12.61 11.60
N GLN A 169 -24.00 -12.91 10.38
CA GLN A 169 -24.88 -13.30 9.25
C GLN A 169 -25.35 -14.77 9.33
N GLY A 170 -25.07 -15.47 10.42
CA GLY A 170 -25.47 -16.87 10.61
C GLY A 170 -24.68 -17.89 9.79
N LYS A 171 -23.56 -17.51 9.18
CA LYS A 171 -22.69 -18.38 8.39
C LYS A 171 -21.77 -19.17 9.33
N LYS A 172 -22.07 -20.44 9.55
CA LYS A 172 -21.36 -21.28 10.53
C LYS A 172 -20.39 -22.26 9.92
N LYS A 173 -20.68 -22.77 8.71
CA LYS A 173 -19.82 -23.71 7.99
C LYS A 173 -18.96 -22.94 6.99
N VAL A 174 -17.66 -22.91 7.20
CA VAL A 174 -16.73 -22.15 6.39
C VAL A 174 -15.72 -23.08 5.71
N PHE A 175 -15.48 -22.86 4.43
CA PHE A 175 -14.42 -23.51 3.67
C PHE A 175 -13.29 -22.52 3.44
N LEU A 176 -12.04 -22.95 3.64
CA LEU A 176 -10.84 -22.11 3.48
C LEU A 176 -10.17 -22.41 2.15
N VAL A 177 -9.88 -21.36 1.38
CA VAL A 177 -9.08 -21.45 0.14
C VAL A 177 -7.95 -20.46 0.23
N GLY A 178 -6.70 -20.90 0.03
CA GLY A 178 -5.55 -20.02 0.15
C GLY A 178 -4.41 -20.35 -0.81
N SER A 179 -3.53 -19.38 -1.05
CA SER A 179 -2.26 -19.62 -1.71
C SER A 179 -1.30 -20.36 -0.77
N ASP A 180 -0.45 -21.20 -1.33
CA ASP A 180 0.44 -22.07 -0.55
C ASP A 180 1.74 -21.37 -0.14
N TYR A 181 1.63 -20.43 0.84
CA TYR A 181 2.78 -19.79 1.48
C TYR A 181 2.42 -19.32 2.89
N VAL A 182 3.34 -18.64 3.59
CA VAL A 182 3.23 -18.35 5.02
C VAL A 182 1.97 -17.57 5.42
N PHE A 183 1.54 -16.54 4.64
CA PHE A 183 0.37 -15.74 5.01
C PHE A 183 -0.91 -16.60 5.05
N PRO A 184 -1.36 -17.28 3.97
CA PRO A 184 -2.60 -18.06 4.02
C PRO A 184 -2.55 -19.18 5.05
N ARG A 185 -1.41 -19.90 5.17
CA ARG A 185 -1.28 -20.98 6.13
C ARG A 185 -1.39 -20.52 7.58
N THR A 186 -0.78 -19.39 7.93
CA THR A 186 -0.87 -18.82 9.26
C THR A 186 -2.24 -18.18 9.50
N ALA A 187 -2.78 -17.44 8.53
CA ALA A 187 -4.13 -16.89 8.60
C ALA A 187 -5.18 -17.98 8.83
N ASN A 188 -5.11 -19.08 8.06
CA ASN A 188 -6.05 -20.18 8.20
C ASN A 188 -5.88 -20.92 9.55
N LYS A 189 -4.67 -21.01 10.11
CA LYS A 189 -4.46 -21.50 11.49
C LYS A 189 -5.20 -20.62 12.50
N ILE A 190 -5.13 -19.30 12.35
CA ILE A 190 -5.82 -18.33 13.21
C ILE A 190 -7.35 -18.47 13.02
N ILE A 191 -7.83 -18.56 11.78
CA ILE A 191 -9.25 -18.77 11.45
C ILE A 191 -9.78 -20.03 12.10
N LYS A 192 -9.05 -21.14 12.06
CA LYS A 192 -9.44 -22.41 12.70
C LYS A 192 -9.55 -22.27 14.23
N ALA A 193 -8.62 -21.58 14.88
CA ALA A 193 -8.67 -21.31 16.31
C ALA A 193 -9.87 -20.42 16.68
N TYR A 194 -10.10 -19.36 15.90
CA TYR A 194 -11.30 -18.52 16.05
C TYR A 194 -12.58 -19.33 15.90
N ALA A 195 -12.70 -20.13 14.84
CA ALA A 195 -13.88 -20.93 14.52
C ALA A 195 -14.23 -21.90 15.67
N ALA A 196 -13.23 -22.63 16.17
CA ALA A 196 -13.40 -23.56 17.29
C ALA A 196 -13.93 -22.86 18.56
N ALA A 197 -13.48 -21.64 18.85
CA ALA A 197 -13.90 -20.89 20.03
C ALA A 197 -15.28 -20.22 19.87
N ASN A 198 -15.72 -19.96 18.65
CA ASN A 198 -16.92 -19.17 18.36
C ASN A 198 -18.07 -19.96 17.72
N GLY A 199 -18.03 -21.32 17.80
CA GLY A 199 -19.11 -22.16 17.32
C GLY A 199 -19.28 -22.18 15.81
N MET A 200 -18.19 -21.98 15.07
CA MET A 200 -18.10 -22.16 13.62
C MET A 200 -17.38 -23.47 13.30
N GLU A 201 -17.65 -24.03 12.14
CA GLU A 201 -17.06 -25.27 11.63
C GLU A 201 -16.25 -25.01 10.37
N ILE A 202 -15.01 -25.47 10.32
CA ILE A 202 -14.22 -25.49 9.09
C ILE A 202 -14.48 -26.82 8.38
N VAL A 203 -15.27 -26.77 7.30
CA VAL A 203 -15.71 -27.96 6.55
C VAL A 203 -14.75 -28.37 5.43
N GLY A 204 -13.68 -27.62 5.21
CA GLY A 204 -12.63 -27.93 4.25
C GLY A 204 -11.57 -26.85 4.19
N GLU A 205 -10.40 -27.23 3.69
CA GLU A 205 -9.25 -26.33 3.55
C GLU A 205 -8.41 -26.78 2.36
N GLU A 206 -8.17 -25.87 1.41
CA GLU A 206 -7.40 -26.14 0.21
C GLU A 206 -6.35 -25.04 -0.02
N TYR A 207 -5.19 -25.47 -0.47
CA TYR A 207 -4.08 -24.58 -0.85
C TYR A 207 -3.65 -24.85 -2.27
N THR A 208 -3.35 -23.78 -3.01
CA THR A 208 -2.79 -23.84 -4.36
C THR A 208 -1.52 -23.01 -4.44
N PRO A 209 -0.55 -23.36 -5.29
CA PRO A 209 0.60 -22.50 -5.52
C PRO A 209 0.21 -21.06 -5.87
N LEU A 210 1.02 -20.08 -5.48
CA LEU A 210 0.84 -18.70 -5.91
C LEU A 210 0.92 -18.64 -7.45
N GLY A 211 -0.03 -17.95 -8.10
CA GLY A 211 -0.14 -17.92 -9.56
C GLY A 211 -0.87 -19.12 -10.17
N HIS A 212 -1.50 -19.99 -9.37
CA HIS A 212 -2.29 -21.13 -9.86
C HIS A 212 -3.54 -20.66 -10.62
N THR A 213 -3.84 -21.35 -11.74
CA THR A 213 -4.93 -20.96 -12.66
C THR A 213 -6.03 -22.02 -12.84
N GLU A 214 -5.89 -23.23 -12.25
CA GLU A 214 -6.80 -24.36 -12.46
C GLU A 214 -7.60 -24.71 -11.20
N TYR A 215 -8.77 -24.10 -11.03
CA TYR A 215 -9.58 -24.21 -9.81
C TYR A 215 -10.74 -25.22 -9.86
N SER A 216 -10.92 -25.97 -10.94
CA SER A 216 -12.03 -26.94 -11.11
C SER A 216 -12.09 -27.95 -9.96
N THR A 217 -10.95 -28.48 -9.51
CA THR A 217 -10.90 -29.43 -8.38
C THR A 217 -11.33 -28.77 -7.07
N VAL A 218 -10.87 -27.57 -6.78
CA VAL A 218 -11.23 -26.81 -5.56
C VAL A 218 -12.73 -26.49 -5.58
N VAL A 219 -13.25 -26.04 -6.71
CA VAL A 219 -14.68 -25.72 -6.90
C VAL A 219 -15.56 -26.97 -6.73
N ASN A 220 -15.14 -28.13 -7.25
CA ASN A 220 -15.85 -29.39 -7.04
C ASN A 220 -15.90 -29.78 -5.54
N LYS A 221 -14.80 -29.61 -4.79
CA LYS A 221 -14.77 -29.85 -3.34
C LYS A 221 -15.69 -28.88 -2.59
N LEU A 222 -15.75 -27.61 -2.98
CA LEU A 222 -16.70 -26.64 -2.44
C LEU A 222 -18.16 -27.09 -2.67
N GLY A 223 -18.49 -27.54 -3.87
CA GLY A 223 -19.82 -28.07 -4.21
C GLY A 223 -20.20 -29.33 -3.40
N GLN A 224 -19.23 -30.18 -3.04
CA GLN A 224 -19.44 -31.36 -2.19
C GLN A 224 -19.59 -30.99 -0.71
N ALA A 225 -18.74 -30.09 -0.20
CA ALA A 225 -18.73 -29.66 1.21
C ALA A 225 -19.94 -28.79 1.58
N ARG A 226 -20.51 -28.07 0.62
CA ARG A 226 -21.65 -27.15 0.79
C ARG A 226 -21.49 -26.23 2.00
N PRO A 227 -20.42 -25.43 2.06
CA PRO A 227 -20.24 -24.50 3.17
C PRO A 227 -21.27 -23.37 3.10
N ASP A 228 -21.51 -22.69 4.23
CA ASP A 228 -22.33 -21.47 4.27
C ASP A 228 -21.58 -20.27 3.66
N ALA A 229 -20.24 -20.30 3.69
CA ALA A 229 -19.38 -19.29 3.12
C ALA A 229 -17.97 -19.85 2.81
N VAL A 230 -17.25 -19.17 1.93
CA VAL A 230 -15.81 -19.38 1.68
C VAL A 230 -15.03 -18.23 2.31
N PHE A 231 -13.94 -18.54 3.01
CA PHE A 231 -12.96 -17.55 3.43
C PHE A 231 -11.73 -17.68 2.51
N ASN A 232 -11.46 -16.64 1.74
CA ASN A 232 -10.49 -16.63 0.65
C ASN A 232 -9.22 -15.87 1.05
N THR A 233 -8.11 -16.58 1.11
CA THR A 233 -6.76 -16.03 1.34
C THR A 233 -5.82 -16.23 0.14
N LEU A 234 -6.38 -16.39 -1.08
CA LEU A 234 -5.63 -16.39 -2.33
C LEU A 234 -5.05 -14.99 -2.61
N ASN A 235 -3.92 -14.93 -3.32
CA ASN A 235 -3.27 -13.69 -3.69
C ASN A 235 -2.98 -13.62 -5.20
N GLY A 236 -2.85 -12.40 -5.71
CA GLY A 236 -2.50 -12.12 -7.08
C GLY A 236 -3.55 -12.60 -8.08
N ASP A 237 -3.09 -12.92 -9.28
CA ASP A 237 -3.93 -13.35 -10.41
C ASP A 237 -4.62 -14.70 -10.20
N SER A 238 -4.22 -15.50 -9.19
CA SER A 238 -4.95 -16.69 -8.74
C SER A 238 -6.42 -16.39 -8.41
N ASN A 239 -6.73 -15.20 -7.88
CA ASN A 239 -8.09 -14.76 -7.62
C ASN A 239 -8.92 -14.66 -8.90
N VAL A 240 -8.32 -14.21 -10.01
CA VAL A 240 -8.99 -14.11 -11.31
C VAL A 240 -9.48 -15.49 -11.77
N ALA A 241 -8.61 -16.49 -11.68
CA ALA A 241 -8.94 -17.87 -12.09
C ALA A 241 -9.97 -18.50 -11.14
N PHE A 242 -9.83 -18.29 -9.83
CA PHE A 242 -10.74 -18.84 -8.84
C PHE A 242 -12.19 -18.33 -9.01
N PHE A 243 -12.40 -17.02 -9.09
CA PHE A 243 -13.74 -16.46 -9.24
C PHE A 243 -14.38 -16.80 -10.58
N LYS A 244 -13.59 -16.86 -11.67
CA LYS A 244 -14.08 -17.35 -12.96
C LYS A 244 -14.52 -18.81 -12.89
N ALA A 245 -13.78 -19.66 -12.20
CA ALA A 245 -14.14 -21.06 -11.99
C ALA A 245 -15.40 -21.22 -11.14
N LEU A 246 -15.55 -20.45 -10.05
CA LEU A 246 -16.76 -20.40 -9.24
C LEU A 246 -17.99 -20.05 -10.09
N ARG A 247 -17.89 -18.96 -10.82
CA ARG A 247 -18.97 -18.47 -11.70
C ARG A 247 -19.31 -19.48 -12.80
N GLY A 248 -18.29 -20.08 -13.42
CA GLY A 248 -18.44 -21.12 -14.44
C GLY A 248 -19.14 -22.39 -13.93
N ALA A 249 -19.00 -22.72 -12.66
CA ALA A 249 -19.71 -23.80 -11.98
C ALA A 249 -21.12 -23.42 -11.47
N GLY A 250 -21.57 -22.19 -11.72
CA GLY A 250 -22.88 -21.69 -11.28
C GLY A 250 -22.95 -21.37 -9.78
N ILE A 251 -21.81 -21.30 -9.09
CA ILE A 251 -21.75 -20.92 -7.67
C ILE A 251 -21.77 -19.39 -7.59
N THR A 252 -22.86 -18.85 -7.08
CA THR A 252 -23.08 -17.40 -6.90
C THR A 252 -22.92 -16.97 -5.46
N ALA A 253 -22.74 -15.68 -5.24
CA ALA A 253 -22.64 -15.12 -3.89
C ALA A 253 -23.90 -15.35 -3.03
N ASP A 254 -25.10 -15.39 -3.64
CA ASP A 254 -26.34 -15.69 -2.92
C ASP A 254 -26.34 -17.12 -2.34
N ALA A 255 -25.77 -18.06 -3.11
CA ALA A 255 -25.70 -19.47 -2.68
C ALA A 255 -24.52 -19.71 -1.71
N MET A 256 -23.37 -19.09 -2.00
CA MET A 256 -22.13 -19.31 -1.25
C MET A 256 -21.26 -18.04 -1.28
N PRO A 257 -21.51 -17.07 -0.40
CA PRO A 257 -20.69 -15.85 -0.34
C PRO A 257 -19.24 -16.19 -0.02
N THR A 258 -18.33 -15.50 -0.67
CA THR A 258 -16.90 -15.54 -0.37
C THR A 258 -16.52 -14.26 0.35
N VAL A 259 -15.76 -14.32 1.46
CA VAL A 259 -15.05 -13.18 2.05
C VAL A 259 -13.60 -13.29 1.67
N SER A 260 -13.10 -12.29 0.95
CA SER A 260 -11.70 -12.22 0.51
C SER A 260 -10.92 -11.18 1.30
N VAL A 261 -9.67 -11.48 1.62
CA VAL A 261 -8.75 -10.58 2.36
C VAL A 261 -7.57 -10.11 1.51
N SER A 262 -7.57 -10.44 0.22
CA SER A 262 -6.57 -9.99 -0.76
C SER A 262 -7.20 -9.77 -2.14
N VAL A 263 -8.45 -9.33 -2.16
CA VAL A 263 -9.16 -8.87 -3.35
C VAL A 263 -9.66 -7.46 -3.08
N ALA A 264 -9.14 -6.51 -3.80
CA ALA A 264 -9.52 -5.10 -3.74
C ALA A 264 -10.00 -4.62 -5.11
N GLU A 265 -10.14 -3.34 -5.33
CA GLU A 265 -10.70 -2.77 -6.55
C GLU A 265 -9.93 -3.18 -7.82
N GLU A 266 -8.60 -3.33 -7.75
CA GLU A 266 -7.78 -3.77 -8.90
C GLU A 266 -8.07 -5.23 -9.27
N GLU A 267 -8.13 -6.10 -8.27
CA GLU A 267 -8.46 -7.50 -8.49
C GLU A 267 -9.89 -7.64 -9.01
N VAL A 268 -10.85 -6.86 -8.47
CA VAL A 268 -12.24 -6.83 -8.98
C VAL A 268 -12.25 -6.45 -10.46
N ALA A 269 -11.48 -5.45 -10.86
CA ALA A 269 -11.36 -5.04 -12.26
C ALA A 269 -10.75 -6.16 -13.14
N GLY A 270 -9.72 -6.87 -12.64
CA GLY A 270 -9.06 -7.99 -13.33
C GLY A 270 -9.92 -9.26 -13.41
N ILE A 271 -10.67 -9.57 -12.35
CA ILE A 271 -11.63 -10.70 -12.30
C ILE A 271 -12.79 -10.45 -13.26
N GLY A 272 -13.23 -9.20 -13.36
CA GLY A 272 -14.44 -8.77 -14.03
C GLY A 272 -15.64 -8.82 -13.09
N PRO A 273 -16.38 -7.70 -12.94
CA PRO A 273 -17.49 -7.60 -11.97
C PRO A 273 -18.52 -8.73 -12.08
N ASP A 274 -18.82 -9.20 -13.28
CA ASP A 274 -19.77 -10.29 -13.53
C ASP A 274 -19.39 -11.61 -12.84
N ASN A 275 -18.10 -11.81 -12.51
CA ASN A 275 -17.61 -13.02 -11.88
C ASN A 275 -17.59 -12.92 -10.35
N ILE A 276 -17.62 -11.71 -9.78
CA ILE A 276 -17.38 -11.49 -8.34
C ILE A 276 -18.47 -10.65 -7.66
N ALA A 277 -19.37 -9.99 -8.39
CA ALA A 277 -20.43 -9.18 -7.80
C ALA A 277 -21.25 -9.98 -6.79
N GLY A 278 -21.58 -9.35 -5.66
CA GLY A 278 -22.28 -9.94 -4.53
C GLY A 278 -21.37 -10.64 -3.50
N HIS A 279 -20.12 -10.93 -3.83
CA HIS A 279 -19.16 -11.45 -2.86
C HIS A 279 -18.62 -10.33 -1.96
N LEU A 280 -18.03 -10.71 -0.82
CA LEU A 280 -17.57 -9.82 0.23
C LEU A 280 -16.05 -9.70 0.20
N VAL A 281 -15.55 -8.54 0.62
CA VAL A 281 -14.12 -8.27 0.84
C VAL A 281 -13.94 -7.61 2.19
N ALA A 282 -12.86 -7.92 2.89
CA ALA A 282 -12.55 -7.34 4.19
C ALA A 282 -11.27 -6.51 4.08
N TRP A 283 -11.39 -5.20 4.31
CA TRP A 283 -10.31 -4.23 4.24
C TRP A 283 -10.47 -3.11 5.27
N ASN A 284 -9.67 -2.06 5.18
CA ASN A 284 -9.78 -0.87 6.03
C ASN A 284 -10.15 0.38 5.22
N TYR A 285 -10.02 0.32 3.91
CA TYR A 285 -10.34 1.37 2.97
C TYR A 285 -10.99 0.78 1.71
N TYR A 286 -11.87 1.54 1.09
CA TYR A 286 -12.40 1.35 -0.26
C TYR A 286 -12.37 2.67 -1.00
N GLN A 287 -12.31 2.65 -2.33
CA GLN A 287 -12.42 3.87 -3.14
C GLN A 287 -13.65 4.70 -2.77
N THR A 288 -14.72 4.05 -2.33
CA THR A 288 -15.99 4.66 -1.93
C THR A 288 -16.01 5.17 -0.48
N THR A 289 -14.92 5.02 0.29
CA THR A 289 -14.83 5.52 1.67
C THR A 289 -15.12 7.02 1.71
N PRO A 290 -16.05 7.48 2.57
CA PRO A 290 -16.41 8.89 2.62
C PRO A 290 -15.28 9.74 3.23
N GLY A 291 -15.17 11.00 2.80
CA GLY A 291 -14.24 11.97 3.39
C GLY A 291 -13.54 12.83 2.35
N ALA A 292 -13.18 14.07 2.73
CA ALA A 292 -12.53 15.01 1.82
C ALA A 292 -11.12 14.56 1.44
N ALA A 293 -10.38 13.95 2.37
CA ALA A 293 -9.04 13.41 2.11
C ALA A 293 -9.10 12.31 1.05
N ASN A 294 -10.08 11.39 1.15
CA ASN A 294 -10.27 10.36 0.14
C ASN A 294 -10.66 10.95 -1.23
N GLN A 295 -11.58 11.89 -1.27
CA GLN A 295 -11.97 12.53 -2.54
C GLN A 295 -10.77 13.17 -3.22
N THR A 296 -9.89 13.83 -2.46
CA THR A 296 -8.66 14.43 -2.96
C THR A 296 -7.69 13.36 -3.51
N PHE A 297 -7.46 12.29 -2.76
CA PHE A 297 -6.59 11.19 -3.16
C PHE A 297 -7.08 10.51 -4.45
N VAL A 298 -8.37 10.13 -4.50
CA VAL A 298 -8.98 9.50 -5.68
C VAL A 298 -8.89 10.41 -6.90
N ALA A 299 -9.19 11.71 -6.73
CA ALA A 299 -9.11 12.68 -7.82
C ALA A 299 -7.67 12.85 -8.33
N ALA A 300 -6.70 12.98 -7.43
CA ALA A 300 -5.29 13.13 -7.76
C ALA A 300 -4.75 11.88 -8.47
N PHE A 301 -5.07 10.67 -7.95
CA PHE A 301 -4.66 9.42 -8.56
C PHE A 301 -5.21 9.26 -9.98
N LYS A 302 -6.51 9.51 -10.17
CA LYS A 302 -7.16 9.44 -11.49
C LYS A 302 -6.64 10.51 -12.46
N ALA A 303 -6.35 11.70 -11.99
CA ALA A 303 -5.76 12.76 -12.82
C ALA A 303 -4.34 12.38 -13.29
N ARG A 304 -3.57 11.70 -12.44
CA ARG A 304 -2.18 11.32 -12.73
C ARG A 304 -2.07 10.06 -13.60
N TYR A 305 -2.89 9.04 -13.33
CA TYR A 305 -2.75 7.71 -13.92
C TYR A 305 -3.89 7.31 -14.87
N GLY A 306 -4.96 8.08 -14.93
CA GLY A 306 -6.08 7.88 -15.85
C GLY A 306 -7.44 7.77 -15.14
N ALA A 307 -8.48 8.33 -15.78
CA ALA A 307 -9.83 8.43 -15.22
C ALA A 307 -10.48 7.07 -14.87
N ASN A 308 -10.09 6.01 -15.56
CA ASN A 308 -10.60 4.65 -15.35
C ASN A 308 -9.84 3.86 -14.28
N LYS A 309 -8.80 4.44 -13.68
CA LYS A 309 -8.06 3.80 -12.60
C LYS A 309 -8.85 3.83 -11.31
N VAL A 310 -8.63 2.82 -10.49
CA VAL A 310 -9.24 2.67 -9.18
C VAL A 310 -8.21 2.94 -8.07
N THR A 311 -8.69 3.17 -6.86
CA THR A 311 -7.88 3.19 -5.64
C THR A 311 -8.37 2.11 -4.69
N SER A 312 -7.47 1.55 -3.89
CA SER A 312 -7.73 0.41 -3.00
C SER A 312 -6.99 0.53 -1.68
N ASP A 313 -7.29 -0.36 -0.75
CA ASP A 313 -6.65 -0.38 0.58
C ASP A 313 -5.12 -0.47 0.51
N PRO A 314 -4.48 -1.40 -0.23
CA PRO A 314 -3.02 -1.45 -0.30
C PRO A 314 -2.39 -0.21 -0.93
N MET A 315 -3.06 0.39 -1.92
CA MET A 315 -2.62 1.66 -2.52
C MET A 315 -2.67 2.80 -1.51
N GLU A 316 -3.76 2.90 -0.79
CA GLU A 316 -3.97 3.90 0.27
C GLU A 316 -2.94 3.72 1.38
N ALA A 317 -2.71 2.50 1.84
CA ALA A 317 -1.72 2.20 2.87
C ALA A 317 -0.28 2.50 2.42
N GLY A 318 0.04 2.31 1.13
CA GLY A 318 1.32 2.73 0.53
C GLY A 318 1.46 4.26 0.48
N TYR A 319 0.43 4.94 0.02
CA TYR A 319 0.36 6.41 0.05
C TYR A 319 0.53 6.94 1.49
N ASN A 320 -0.15 6.35 2.46
CA ASN A 320 -0.05 6.69 3.87
C ASN A 320 1.35 6.44 4.44
N ALA A 321 1.99 5.34 4.06
CA ALA A 321 3.36 5.00 4.49
C ALA A 321 4.34 6.13 4.15
N VAL A 322 4.27 6.66 2.93
CA VAL A 322 5.13 7.78 2.48
C VAL A 322 4.83 9.06 3.27
N LYS A 323 3.54 9.39 3.47
CA LYS A 323 3.12 10.59 4.22
C LYS A 323 3.53 10.51 5.70
N LEU A 324 3.32 9.34 6.33
CA LEU A 324 3.68 9.10 7.74
C LEU A 324 5.20 9.16 7.94
N TRP A 325 5.98 8.56 7.03
CA TRP A 325 7.45 8.65 7.06
C TRP A 325 7.91 10.11 6.91
N ALA A 326 7.37 10.85 5.96
CA ALA A 326 7.73 12.24 5.77
C ALA A 326 7.43 13.11 7.01
N ALA A 327 6.29 12.88 7.66
CA ALA A 327 5.94 13.53 8.92
C ALA A 327 6.91 13.15 10.06
N ALA A 328 7.32 11.88 10.13
CA ALA A 328 8.29 11.41 11.11
C ALA A 328 9.67 12.06 10.90
N VAL A 329 10.13 12.15 9.65
CA VAL A 329 11.40 12.83 9.30
C VAL A 329 11.34 14.33 9.61
N ALA A 330 10.23 14.99 9.28
CA ALA A 330 10.04 16.41 9.59
C ALA A 330 10.08 16.66 11.11
N LYS A 331 9.43 15.80 11.90
CA LYS A 331 9.42 15.86 13.36
C LYS A 331 10.80 15.54 13.97
N ALA A 332 11.53 14.58 13.37
CA ALA A 332 12.88 14.20 13.80
C ALA A 332 13.95 15.24 13.43
N GLY A 333 13.72 16.05 12.39
CA GLY A 333 14.70 16.97 11.83
C GLY A 333 15.86 16.27 11.09
N THR A 334 15.75 14.97 10.84
CA THR A 334 16.79 14.13 10.23
C THR A 334 16.17 12.87 9.60
N THR A 335 16.92 12.22 8.69
CA THR A 335 16.56 10.91 8.13
C THR A 335 17.19 9.73 8.89
N GLU A 336 17.91 9.99 9.98
CA GLU A 336 18.53 8.95 10.80
C GLU A 336 17.49 7.97 11.36
N THR A 337 17.74 6.67 11.17
CA THR A 337 16.78 5.59 11.46
C THR A 337 16.21 5.65 12.86
N GLU A 338 17.06 5.74 13.90
CA GLU A 338 16.59 5.71 15.29
C GLU A 338 15.83 6.98 15.67
N ALA A 339 16.23 8.12 15.12
CA ALA A 339 15.51 9.38 15.34
C ALA A 339 14.13 9.36 14.67
N VAL A 340 14.04 8.85 13.43
CA VAL A 340 12.76 8.70 12.71
C VAL A 340 11.84 7.72 13.43
N LYS A 341 12.33 6.57 13.89
CA LYS A 341 11.56 5.60 14.69
C LYS A 341 11.00 6.22 15.96
N ALA A 342 11.82 6.98 16.68
CA ALA A 342 11.38 7.64 17.91
C ALA A 342 10.32 8.71 17.62
N ALA A 343 10.53 9.50 16.57
CA ALA A 343 9.62 10.56 16.17
C ALA A 343 8.29 10.03 15.61
N ALA A 344 8.29 8.87 14.96
CA ALA A 344 7.10 8.25 14.37
C ALA A 344 6.04 7.86 15.40
N LYS A 345 6.45 7.56 16.63
CA LYS A 345 5.52 7.12 17.70
C LYS A 345 4.40 8.12 17.93
N GLY A 346 3.17 7.67 17.80
CA GLY A 346 1.96 8.46 18.03
C GLY A 346 1.70 9.55 16.98
N ILE A 347 2.40 9.54 15.83
CA ILE A 347 2.02 10.41 14.72
C ILE A 347 0.61 10.01 14.27
N ALA A 348 -0.25 11.02 14.14
CA ALA A 348 -1.60 10.90 13.63
C ALA A 348 -1.78 11.88 12.46
N LEU A 349 -2.27 11.39 11.34
CA LEU A 349 -2.58 12.19 10.15
C LEU A 349 -3.99 11.89 9.65
N ASP A 350 -4.66 12.90 9.14
CA ASP A 350 -5.92 12.72 8.41
C ASP A 350 -5.60 12.31 6.97
N LEU A 351 -5.91 11.06 6.66
CA LEU A 351 -5.56 10.36 5.42
C LEU A 351 -6.83 9.78 4.76
N PRO A 352 -6.76 9.16 3.58
CA PRO A 352 -7.98 8.78 2.85
C PRO A 352 -8.93 7.84 3.60
N GLU A 353 -8.42 6.91 4.43
CA GLU A 353 -9.27 6.03 5.27
C GLU A 353 -9.84 6.74 6.51
N GLY A 354 -9.40 7.95 6.82
CA GLY A 354 -9.66 8.71 8.04
C GLY A 354 -8.38 9.04 8.79
N THR A 355 -8.47 9.26 10.12
CA THR A 355 -7.29 9.51 10.93
C THR A 355 -6.50 8.21 11.16
N VAL A 356 -5.28 8.17 10.63
CA VAL A 356 -4.32 7.06 10.82
C VAL A 356 -3.30 7.44 11.88
N THR A 357 -3.16 6.59 12.91
CA THR A 357 -2.23 6.82 14.01
C THR A 357 -1.23 5.67 14.10
N ILE A 358 0.07 5.98 14.20
CA ILE A 358 1.11 4.98 14.44
C ILE A 358 1.10 4.58 15.92
N ASP A 359 0.94 3.28 16.21
CA ASP A 359 1.09 2.73 17.55
C ASP A 359 2.55 2.85 18.02
N GLY A 360 2.74 3.46 19.17
CA GLY A 360 4.07 3.69 19.74
C GLY A 360 4.76 2.43 20.30
N GLU A 361 4.02 1.31 20.43
CA GLU A 361 4.51 0.07 21.02
C GLU A 361 5.07 -0.90 19.98
N ASN A 362 4.41 -0.99 18.81
CA ASN A 362 4.69 -2.07 17.85
C ASN A 362 4.83 -1.63 16.39
N GLN A 363 4.84 -0.31 16.11
CA GLN A 363 5.03 0.27 14.76
C GLN A 363 3.96 -0.11 13.73
N HIS A 364 2.80 -0.55 14.19
CA HIS A 364 1.59 -0.71 13.37
C HIS A 364 0.75 0.55 13.43
N VAL A 365 -0.32 0.59 12.63
CA VAL A 365 -1.26 1.71 12.63
C VAL A 365 -2.63 1.27 13.15
N PHE A 366 -3.34 2.20 13.80
CA PHE A 366 -4.75 2.03 14.12
C PHE A 366 -5.56 2.10 12.82
N LYS A 367 -6.49 1.17 12.61
CA LYS A 367 -7.29 1.09 11.38
C LYS A 367 -8.76 0.79 11.66
N THR A 368 -9.65 1.41 10.91
CA THR A 368 -11.09 1.06 10.94
C THR A 368 -11.29 -0.18 10.08
N ALA A 369 -11.74 -1.28 10.67
CA ALA A 369 -12.10 -2.47 9.91
C ALA A 369 -13.39 -2.25 9.13
N ARG A 370 -13.44 -2.72 7.89
CA ARG A 370 -14.58 -2.56 6.97
C ARG A 370 -14.87 -3.85 6.23
N ILE A 371 -16.15 -4.15 6.02
CA ILE A 371 -16.60 -5.20 5.12
C ILE A 371 -17.29 -4.53 3.95
N GLY A 372 -16.86 -4.88 2.75
CA GLY A 372 -17.39 -4.37 1.50
C GLY A 372 -18.12 -5.45 0.71
N LEU A 373 -19.14 -5.04 0.00
CA LEU A 373 -19.89 -5.84 -0.96
C LEU A 373 -19.53 -5.38 -2.37
N VAL A 374 -18.99 -6.27 -3.18
CA VAL A 374 -18.67 -5.98 -4.57
C VAL A 374 -19.96 -5.76 -5.37
N GLN A 375 -20.04 -4.62 -6.06
CA GLN A 375 -21.21 -4.23 -6.85
C GLN A 375 -21.08 -4.67 -8.32
N PRO A 376 -22.18 -4.75 -9.07
CA PRO A 376 -22.14 -5.09 -10.49
C PRO A 376 -21.37 -4.10 -11.37
N ASP A 377 -21.17 -2.87 -10.90
CA ASP A 377 -20.35 -1.85 -11.59
C ASP A 377 -18.86 -1.93 -11.23
N GLY A 378 -18.47 -2.93 -10.43
CA GLY A 378 -17.10 -3.13 -9.97
C GLY A 378 -16.67 -2.27 -8.79
N GLN A 379 -17.53 -1.37 -8.28
CA GLN A 379 -17.26 -0.65 -7.05
C GLN A 379 -17.47 -1.55 -5.84
N ILE A 380 -16.83 -1.20 -4.72
CA ILE A 380 -17.04 -1.88 -3.45
C ILE A 380 -17.83 -0.95 -2.54
N ARG A 381 -19.02 -1.39 -2.14
CA ARG A 381 -19.87 -0.65 -1.21
C ARG A 381 -19.66 -1.18 0.20
N GLU A 382 -19.27 -0.33 1.13
CA GLU A 382 -19.19 -0.69 2.55
C GLU A 382 -20.56 -1.12 3.07
N VAL A 383 -20.61 -2.27 3.75
CA VAL A 383 -21.82 -2.84 4.37
C VAL A 383 -21.71 -2.96 5.88
N TRP A 384 -20.49 -2.86 6.41
CA TRP A 384 -20.20 -2.86 7.83
C TRP A 384 -18.85 -2.19 8.11
N ASN A 385 -18.71 -1.56 9.26
CA ASN A 385 -17.42 -1.10 9.77
C ASN A 385 -17.37 -1.17 11.30
N SER A 386 -16.17 -1.08 11.88
CA SER A 386 -15.95 -1.13 13.33
C SER A 386 -16.36 0.15 14.08
N GLY A 387 -16.80 1.19 13.39
CA GLY A 387 -17.16 2.48 13.94
C GLY A 387 -15.99 3.33 14.43
N GLN A 388 -14.96 2.71 14.97
CA GLN A 388 -13.74 3.36 15.45
C GLN A 388 -12.49 2.60 14.98
N PRO A 389 -11.34 3.26 14.86
CA PRO A 389 -10.09 2.59 14.58
C PRO A 389 -9.73 1.57 15.67
N ILE A 390 -9.41 0.36 15.25
CA ILE A 390 -9.01 -0.75 16.11
C ILE A 390 -7.50 -0.63 16.42
N LYS A 391 -7.13 -0.75 17.71
CA LYS A 391 -5.72 -0.86 18.10
C LYS A 391 -5.12 -2.12 17.48
N PRO A 392 -3.95 -2.05 16.83
CA PRO A 392 -3.29 -3.23 16.29
C PRO A 392 -2.85 -4.19 17.41
N ASP A 393 -3.19 -5.46 17.27
CA ASP A 393 -2.73 -6.54 18.15
C ASP A 393 -2.10 -7.66 17.31
N PRO A 394 -0.85 -7.48 16.84
CA PRO A 394 -0.21 -8.42 15.94
C PRO A 394 -0.06 -9.82 16.52
N TYR A 395 -0.05 -9.98 17.84
CA TYR A 395 0.08 -11.27 18.52
C TYR A 395 -1.25 -11.80 19.09
N LEU A 396 -2.36 -11.10 18.83
CA LEU A 396 -3.71 -11.46 19.30
C LEU A 396 -3.80 -11.68 20.82
N LYS A 397 -3.01 -10.92 21.57
CA LYS A 397 -2.93 -11.05 23.05
C LYS A 397 -4.24 -10.72 23.74
N GLY A 398 -5.08 -9.89 23.13
CA GLY A 398 -6.42 -9.56 23.61
C GLY A 398 -7.45 -10.68 23.43
N TYR A 399 -7.08 -11.79 22.78
CA TYR A 399 -8.00 -12.87 22.41
C TYR A 399 -7.63 -14.18 23.11
N SER A 400 -8.43 -14.64 24.06
CA SER A 400 -8.18 -15.87 24.82
C SER A 400 -8.10 -17.13 23.94
N TRP A 401 -8.80 -17.17 22.83
CA TRP A 401 -8.78 -18.26 21.88
C TRP A 401 -7.50 -18.34 21.05
N ALA A 402 -6.69 -17.27 21.02
CA ALA A 402 -5.47 -17.22 20.25
C ALA A 402 -4.23 -17.74 21.04
N THR A 403 -4.42 -18.18 22.28
CA THR A 403 -3.32 -18.72 23.10
C THR A 403 -2.63 -19.88 22.40
N GLY A 404 -1.29 -19.81 22.27
CA GLY A 404 -0.47 -20.85 21.64
C GLY A 404 -0.40 -20.80 20.10
N LEU A 405 -0.87 -19.71 19.47
CA LEU A 405 -0.73 -19.50 18.02
C LEU A 405 0.65 -18.96 17.62
N SER A 406 1.37 -18.32 18.52
CA SER A 406 2.74 -17.75 18.31
C SER A 406 3.80 -18.83 18.28
#